data_25b9e1a79ad44dec944b3f17cd449ab8
#
_entry.id   25b9e1a79ad44dec944b3f17cd449ab8
#
_cell.length_a   1.000
_cell.length_b   1.000
_cell.length_c   1.000
_cell.angle_alpha   90.00
_cell.angle_beta   90.00
_cell.angle_gamma   90.00
#
_symmetry.space_group_name_H-M   'P 1'
#
loop_
_entity.id
_entity.type
_entity.pdbx_description
1 polymer ?
#
loop_
_entity_poly.entity_id
_entity_poly.type
_entity_poly.pdbx_seq_one_letter_code
_entity_poly.pdbx_strand_id
1 'polypeptide(L)'
;MANFSYSDDKVERISSYRIIEEGGFYVGTITEAYDDASKSGAKCIRFTFQGLEGRANFDIYYQSGNGERLIGADMIAGGLLKVVGLDKIGSKPEIIKLYNFDSGAFEDTQKEVYPALYNRALGVVLQKVYYEKRDGSLGFRFDLVHFTDTTGRVASEIKANKEPTIFKKKPEDLFYDSANKETITFKEYQKRVEQYNPQGYNQNTFTQNNSQPLGNQSEEDELPF
;
A
#
# COMPACT_ATOMS: atom_id res chain seq x y z
N MET A 1 -24.92 0.54 34.66
CA MET A 1 -25.00 -0.43 33.55
C MET A 1 -24.73 0.29 32.25
N ALA A 2 -23.82 -0.20 31.42
CA ALA A 2 -23.56 0.38 30.11
C ALA A 2 -24.64 -0.10 29.12
N ASN A 3 -25.28 0.85 28.43
CA ASN A 3 -26.28 0.53 27.41
C ASN A 3 -25.59 0.57 26.02
N PHE A 4 -25.68 -0.55 25.28
CA PHE A 4 -25.19 -0.66 23.92
C PHE A 4 -26.38 -0.71 22.97
N SER A 5 -26.40 0.14 21.94
CA SER A 5 -27.38 0.13 20.87
C SER A 5 -26.70 -0.15 19.53
N TYR A 6 -27.35 -0.91 18.67
CA TYR A 6 -26.94 -1.12 17.28
C TYR A 6 -26.97 0.20 16.51
N SER A 7 -26.01 0.41 15.63
CA SER A 7 -25.99 1.54 14.70
C SER A 7 -25.10 1.15 13.50
N ASP A 8 -25.59 1.39 12.29
CA ASP A 8 -24.88 1.11 11.04
C ASP A 8 -23.53 1.83 11.00
N ASP A 9 -23.47 3.10 11.42
CA ASP A 9 -22.24 3.90 11.50
C ASP A 9 -21.15 3.23 12.37
N LYS A 10 -21.55 2.51 13.43
CA LYS A 10 -20.61 1.81 14.30
C LYS A 10 -20.09 0.53 13.66
N VAL A 11 -20.93 -0.16 12.87
CA VAL A 11 -20.51 -1.33 12.10
C VAL A 11 -19.51 -0.94 11.02
N GLU A 12 -19.77 0.14 10.30
CA GLU A 12 -18.85 0.69 9.31
C GLU A 12 -17.53 1.13 9.94
N ARG A 13 -17.57 1.79 11.10
CA ARG A 13 -16.35 2.16 11.84
C ARG A 13 -15.51 0.95 12.25
N ILE A 14 -16.13 -0.13 12.73
CA ILE A 14 -15.39 -1.34 13.14
C ILE A 14 -14.74 -2.00 11.92
N SER A 15 -15.44 -2.09 10.80
CA SER A 15 -14.89 -2.67 9.57
C SER A 15 -13.79 -1.80 8.96
N SER A 16 -13.88 -0.47 9.08
CA SER A 16 -12.86 0.47 8.59
C SER A 16 -11.56 0.47 9.40
N TYR A 17 -11.56 -0.06 10.62
CA TYR A 17 -10.34 -0.16 11.46
C TYR A 17 -9.47 -1.39 11.17
N ARG A 18 -9.95 -2.36 10.39
CA ARG A 18 -9.10 -3.49 10.02
C ARG A 18 -8.06 -3.06 9.00
N ILE A 19 -6.82 -3.43 9.26
CA ILE A 19 -5.70 -3.24 8.33
C ILE A 19 -5.38 -4.60 7.72
N ILE A 20 -5.06 -4.62 6.43
CA ILE A 20 -4.45 -5.78 5.80
C ILE A 20 -3.04 -5.91 6.39
N GLU A 21 -2.70 -7.08 6.93
CA GLU A 21 -1.42 -7.33 7.58
C GLU A 21 -0.50 -8.25 6.77
N GLU A 22 -1.05 -8.94 5.76
CA GLU A 22 -0.32 -9.93 4.96
C GLU A 22 -0.29 -9.55 3.48
N GLY A 23 0.78 -9.93 2.78
CA GLY A 23 0.82 -9.89 1.33
C GLY A 23 -0.16 -10.91 0.73
N GLY A 24 -0.77 -10.60 -0.42
CA GLY A 24 -1.72 -11.51 -1.05
C GLY A 24 -2.64 -10.83 -2.05
N PHE A 25 -3.64 -11.57 -2.49
CA PHE A 25 -4.70 -11.06 -3.37
C PHE A 25 -5.92 -10.65 -2.55
N TYR A 26 -6.39 -9.44 -2.82
CA TYR A 26 -7.55 -8.85 -2.13
C TYR A 26 -8.50 -8.21 -3.13
N VAL A 27 -9.79 -8.34 -2.88
CA VAL A 27 -10.86 -7.70 -3.68
C VAL A 27 -11.51 -6.59 -2.87
N GLY A 28 -11.72 -5.44 -3.47
CA GLY A 28 -12.31 -4.29 -2.80
C GLY A 28 -12.47 -3.09 -3.73
N THR A 29 -12.35 -1.90 -3.17
CA THR A 29 -12.48 -0.63 -3.89
C THR A 29 -11.36 0.34 -3.51
N ILE A 30 -11.04 1.26 -4.41
CA ILE A 30 -10.21 2.42 -4.08
C ILE A 30 -11.12 3.46 -3.42
N THR A 31 -10.80 3.86 -2.21
CA THR A 31 -11.54 4.90 -1.48
C THR A 31 -10.89 6.27 -1.62
N GLU A 32 -9.55 6.31 -1.81
CA GLU A 32 -8.81 7.54 -2.04
C GLU A 32 -7.70 7.28 -3.07
N ALA A 33 -7.45 8.26 -3.93
CA ALA A 33 -6.33 8.28 -4.85
C ALA A 33 -5.93 9.73 -5.11
N TYR A 34 -4.68 10.11 -4.80
CA TYR A 34 -4.20 11.48 -4.95
C TYR A 34 -2.71 11.53 -5.29
N ASP A 35 -2.31 12.61 -5.97
CA ASP A 35 -0.90 12.85 -6.26
C ASP A 35 -0.12 13.21 -5.00
N ASP A 36 1.04 12.61 -4.88
CA ASP A 36 2.02 12.90 -3.85
C ASP A 36 3.45 12.85 -4.42
N ALA A 37 4.43 13.25 -3.63
CA ALA A 37 5.82 13.23 -4.02
C ALA A 37 6.70 12.80 -2.84
N SER A 38 7.74 12.01 -3.14
CA SER A 38 8.79 11.70 -2.16
C SER A 38 9.65 12.93 -1.86
N LYS A 39 10.46 12.87 -0.81
CA LYS A 39 11.45 13.90 -0.49
C LYS A 39 12.46 14.14 -1.61
N SER A 40 12.77 13.12 -2.41
CA SER A 40 13.62 13.23 -3.59
C SER A 40 12.93 13.83 -4.81
N GLY A 41 11.64 14.20 -4.70
CA GLY A 41 10.83 14.77 -5.78
C GLY A 41 10.24 13.76 -6.76
N ALA A 42 10.38 12.46 -6.51
CA ALA A 42 9.70 11.43 -7.31
C ALA A 42 8.19 11.51 -7.08
N LYS A 43 7.42 11.53 -8.18
CA LYS A 43 5.96 11.66 -8.14
C LYS A 43 5.28 10.30 -8.10
N CYS A 44 4.26 10.18 -7.26
CA CYS A 44 3.44 8.99 -7.15
C CYS A 44 1.95 9.33 -7.09
N ILE A 45 1.11 8.35 -7.36
CA ILE A 45 -0.28 8.34 -6.89
C ILE A 45 -0.30 7.47 -5.64
N ARG A 46 -0.78 8.06 -4.55
CA ARG A 46 -1.04 7.36 -3.29
C ARG A 46 -2.46 6.84 -3.30
N PHE A 47 -2.62 5.56 -3.00
CA PHE A 47 -3.90 4.87 -3.00
C PHE A 47 -4.28 4.42 -1.60
N THR A 48 -5.56 4.57 -1.27
CA THR A 48 -6.21 3.87 -0.18
C THR A 48 -7.16 2.84 -0.77
N PHE A 49 -6.93 1.58 -0.45
CA PHE A 49 -7.76 0.45 -0.83
C PHE A 49 -8.52 -0.07 0.38
N GLN A 50 -9.82 -0.37 0.19
CA GLN A 50 -10.69 -0.98 1.20
C GLN A 50 -11.24 -2.30 0.67
N GLY A 51 -10.81 -3.41 1.27
CA GLY A 51 -11.35 -4.74 1.05
C GLY A 51 -12.21 -5.23 2.22
N LEU A 52 -12.74 -6.43 2.11
CA LEU A 52 -13.46 -7.10 3.21
C LEU A 52 -12.54 -7.42 4.38
N GLU A 53 -11.28 -7.77 4.09
CA GLU A 53 -10.27 -8.13 5.09
C GLU A 53 -9.72 -6.91 5.82
N GLY A 54 -9.84 -5.73 5.22
CA GLY A 54 -9.34 -4.48 5.80
C GLY A 54 -8.88 -3.47 4.77
N ARG A 55 -8.18 -2.46 5.26
CA ARG A 55 -7.61 -1.34 4.50
C ARG A 55 -6.13 -1.57 4.24
N ALA A 56 -5.66 -1.14 3.07
CA ALA A 56 -4.25 -1.03 2.73
C ALA A 56 -3.97 0.28 2.03
N ASN A 57 -2.78 0.85 2.29
CA ASN A 57 -2.26 1.99 1.55
C ASN A 57 -1.05 1.52 0.73
N PHE A 58 -0.91 2.03 -0.49
CA PHE A 58 0.26 1.80 -1.33
C PHE A 58 0.46 2.95 -2.30
N ASP A 59 1.71 3.15 -2.72
CA ASP A 59 2.11 4.21 -3.63
C ASP A 59 2.57 3.62 -4.96
N ILE A 60 2.23 4.28 -6.07
CA ILE A 60 2.73 3.92 -7.39
C ILE A 60 3.50 5.10 -7.95
N TYR A 61 4.82 4.99 -7.95
CA TYR A 61 5.71 6.00 -8.50
C TYR A 61 5.67 5.95 -10.03
N TYR A 62 5.24 7.04 -10.66
CA TYR A 62 5.11 7.15 -12.11
C TYR A 62 6.15 8.06 -12.77
N GLN A 63 6.85 8.89 -11.97
CA GLN A 63 7.90 9.78 -12.44
C GLN A 63 9.00 9.91 -11.37
N SER A 64 10.29 9.82 -11.79
CA SER A 64 11.41 10.04 -10.90
C SER A 64 11.61 11.53 -10.58
N GLY A 65 12.45 11.84 -9.58
CA GLY A 65 12.74 13.22 -9.19
C GLY A 65 13.42 14.07 -10.30
N ASN A 66 14.09 13.41 -11.26
CA ASN A 66 14.68 14.07 -12.44
C ASN A 66 13.72 14.11 -13.65
N GLY A 67 12.45 13.70 -13.47
CA GLY A 67 11.42 13.79 -14.50
C GLY A 67 11.29 12.57 -15.41
N GLU A 68 12.08 11.51 -15.22
CA GLU A 68 12.00 10.30 -16.03
C GLU A 68 10.72 9.50 -15.73
N ARG A 69 10.14 8.89 -16.77
CA ARG A 69 8.98 8.03 -16.64
C ARG A 69 9.36 6.71 -15.99
N LEU A 70 8.64 6.32 -14.94
CA LEU A 70 8.80 5.04 -14.25
C LEU A 70 7.75 4.02 -14.70
N ILE A 71 8.01 2.74 -14.43
CA ILE A 71 7.12 1.60 -14.73
C ILE A 71 5.71 1.78 -14.12
N GLY A 72 5.60 2.48 -13.00
CA GLY A 72 4.32 2.79 -12.38
C GLY A 72 3.36 3.54 -13.30
N ALA A 73 3.87 4.37 -14.22
CA ALA A 73 3.03 5.00 -15.24
C ALA A 73 2.35 3.99 -16.17
N ASP A 74 3.05 2.89 -16.49
CA ASP A 74 2.48 1.80 -17.30
C ASP A 74 1.54 0.91 -16.49
N MET A 75 1.83 0.71 -15.19
CA MET A 75 0.92 0.03 -14.27
C MET A 75 -0.42 0.77 -14.15
N ILE A 76 -0.41 2.10 -14.12
CA ILE A 76 -1.62 2.92 -14.11
C ILE A 76 -2.31 2.85 -15.47
N ALA A 77 -1.63 3.22 -16.55
CA ALA A 77 -2.23 3.36 -17.88
C ALA A 77 -2.63 2.02 -18.51
N GLY A 78 -1.78 0.99 -18.39
CA GLY A 78 -2.02 -0.33 -18.97
C GLY A 78 -2.66 -1.34 -18.01
N GLY A 79 -2.43 -1.19 -16.71
CA GLY A 79 -2.96 -2.07 -15.68
C GLY A 79 -4.28 -1.58 -15.11
N LEU A 80 -4.23 -0.54 -14.29
CA LEU A 80 -5.40 -0.04 -13.55
C LEU A 80 -6.55 0.35 -14.49
N LEU A 81 -6.30 1.21 -15.48
CA LEU A 81 -7.35 1.71 -16.37
C LEU A 81 -8.06 0.57 -17.09
N LYS A 82 -7.32 -0.43 -17.56
CA LYS A 82 -7.91 -1.60 -18.23
C LYS A 82 -8.79 -2.41 -17.28
N VAL A 83 -8.33 -2.61 -16.05
CA VAL A 83 -9.04 -3.38 -15.01
C VAL A 83 -10.35 -2.70 -14.63
N VAL A 84 -10.34 -1.38 -14.42
CA VAL A 84 -11.53 -0.62 -14.00
C VAL A 84 -12.41 -0.16 -15.17
N GLY A 85 -12.04 -0.50 -16.41
CA GLY A 85 -12.81 -0.17 -17.60
C GLY A 85 -12.85 1.34 -17.93
N LEU A 86 -11.72 2.03 -17.75
CA LEU A 86 -11.56 3.45 -18.08
C LEU A 86 -10.52 3.62 -19.20
N ASP A 87 -10.80 4.51 -20.14
CA ASP A 87 -9.83 4.87 -21.19
C ASP A 87 -8.82 5.90 -20.71
N LYS A 88 -9.21 6.75 -19.77
CA LYS A 88 -8.37 7.81 -19.19
C LYS A 88 -8.87 8.20 -17.80
N ILE A 89 -7.97 8.76 -17.00
CA ILE A 89 -8.31 9.46 -15.76
C ILE A 89 -7.73 10.88 -15.81
N GLY A 90 -8.42 11.80 -15.15
CA GLY A 90 -7.94 13.15 -14.89
C GLY A 90 -8.00 13.44 -13.42
N SER A 91 -7.04 14.23 -12.94
CA SER A 91 -7.05 14.76 -11.59
C SER A 91 -7.93 16.01 -11.49
N LYS A 92 -8.34 16.35 -10.28
CA LYS A 92 -8.90 17.66 -9.91
C LYS A 92 -8.33 18.10 -8.55
N PRO A 93 -8.12 19.39 -8.34
CA PRO A 93 -7.72 19.89 -7.02
C PRO A 93 -8.86 19.71 -6.02
N GLU A 94 -8.54 19.19 -4.84
CA GLU A 94 -9.47 19.02 -3.73
C GLU A 94 -8.73 19.19 -2.41
N ILE A 95 -9.42 19.69 -1.39
CA ILE A 95 -8.91 19.75 -0.02
C ILE A 95 -9.27 18.43 0.65
N ILE A 96 -8.26 17.67 1.05
CA ILE A 96 -8.39 16.40 1.77
C ILE A 96 -7.71 16.48 3.13
N LYS A 97 -8.16 15.67 4.09
CA LYS A 97 -7.55 15.60 5.42
C LYS A 97 -6.44 14.56 5.42
N LEU A 98 -5.21 15.02 5.59
CA LEU A 98 -4.05 14.17 5.72
C LEU A 98 -3.44 14.30 7.11
N TYR A 99 -2.91 13.18 7.63
CA TYR A 99 -2.17 13.20 8.88
C TYR A 99 -0.81 13.83 8.66
N ASN A 100 -0.51 14.88 9.42
CA ASN A 100 0.79 15.52 9.44
C ASN A 100 1.59 14.98 10.63
N PHE A 101 2.71 14.28 10.35
CA PHE A 101 3.56 13.67 11.39
C PHE A 101 4.30 14.71 12.23
N ASP A 102 4.61 15.88 11.68
CA ASP A 102 5.32 16.93 12.40
C ASP A 102 4.43 17.60 13.45
N SER A 103 3.17 17.83 13.09
CA SER A 103 2.17 18.41 14.04
C SER A 103 1.41 17.34 14.85
N GLY A 104 1.47 16.05 14.45
CA GLY A 104 0.71 14.97 15.08
C GLY A 104 -0.81 15.09 14.90
N ALA A 105 -1.28 15.80 13.90
CA ALA A 105 -2.70 16.11 13.68
C ALA A 105 -3.11 15.90 12.21
N PHE A 106 -4.44 15.73 11.99
CA PHE A 106 -5.00 15.79 10.65
C PHE A 106 -5.14 17.25 10.20
N GLU A 107 -4.61 17.55 9.03
CA GLU A 107 -4.62 18.89 8.44
C GLU A 107 -5.30 18.89 7.06
N ASP A 108 -6.00 19.99 6.77
CA ASP A 108 -6.58 20.20 5.44
C ASP A 108 -5.47 20.51 4.44
N THR A 109 -5.28 19.64 3.45
CA THR A 109 -4.21 19.74 2.46
C THR A 109 -4.80 19.73 1.06
N GLN A 110 -4.41 20.68 0.21
CA GLN A 110 -4.81 20.68 -1.20
C GLN A 110 -3.99 19.64 -1.97
N LYS A 111 -4.67 18.70 -2.63
CA LYS A 111 -4.07 17.65 -3.47
C LYS A 111 -4.81 17.52 -4.78
N GLU A 112 -4.11 17.03 -5.81
CA GLU A 112 -4.74 16.55 -7.04
C GLU A 112 -5.28 15.15 -6.78
N VAL A 113 -6.60 14.99 -6.80
CA VAL A 113 -7.29 13.71 -6.53
C VAL A 113 -7.84 13.10 -7.81
N TYR A 114 -8.08 11.78 -7.82
CA TYR A 114 -8.58 11.00 -8.96
C TYR A 114 -9.96 10.38 -8.69
N PRO A 115 -11.05 11.16 -8.63
CA PRO A 115 -12.36 10.66 -8.19
C PRO A 115 -12.96 9.60 -9.11
N ALA A 116 -12.55 9.56 -10.39
CA ALA A 116 -12.99 8.53 -11.34
C ALA A 116 -12.61 7.11 -10.91
N LEU A 117 -11.65 6.97 -9.99
CA LEU A 117 -11.22 5.69 -9.42
C LEU A 117 -12.00 5.29 -8.17
N TYR A 118 -12.70 6.23 -7.53
CA TYR A 118 -13.37 5.95 -6.25
C TYR A 118 -14.52 4.96 -6.41
N ASN A 119 -14.65 4.06 -5.45
CA ASN A 119 -15.69 3.04 -5.35
C ASN A 119 -15.76 2.06 -6.54
N ARG A 120 -14.70 2.01 -7.38
CA ARG A 120 -14.62 1.00 -8.43
C ARG A 120 -14.12 -0.30 -7.86
N ALA A 121 -14.88 -1.37 -8.11
CA ALA A 121 -14.50 -2.71 -7.69
C ALA A 121 -13.31 -3.22 -8.52
N LEU A 122 -12.27 -3.68 -7.84
CA LEU A 122 -11.08 -4.27 -8.44
C LEU A 122 -10.40 -5.23 -7.45
N GLY A 123 -9.43 -5.98 -7.93
CA GLY A 123 -8.50 -6.72 -7.09
C GLY A 123 -7.13 -6.07 -7.09
N VAL A 124 -6.38 -6.29 -6.02
CA VAL A 124 -4.99 -5.91 -5.86
C VAL A 124 -4.17 -7.11 -5.39
N VAL A 125 -2.97 -7.27 -5.95
CA VAL A 125 -1.97 -8.21 -5.43
C VAL A 125 -0.93 -7.38 -4.71
N LEU A 126 -0.88 -7.50 -3.38
CA LEU A 126 -0.02 -6.73 -2.50
C LEU A 126 1.16 -7.59 -2.05
N GLN A 127 2.36 -7.06 -2.12
CA GLN A 127 3.58 -7.63 -1.58
C GLN A 127 3.96 -6.90 -0.31
N LYS A 128 4.21 -7.64 0.78
CA LYS A 128 4.64 -7.06 2.04
C LYS A 128 6.16 -6.84 2.00
N VAL A 129 6.59 -5.62 2.27
CA VAL A 129 8.00 -5.24 2.33
C VAL A 129 8.30 -4.70 3.71
N TYR A 130 9.12 -5.41 4.46
CA TYR A 130 9.62 -4.98 5.77
C TYR A 130 10.78 -4.00 5.61
N TYR A 131 10.94 -3.11 6.57
CA TYR A 131 12.06 -2.20 6.68
C TYR A 131 12.36 -1.90 8.15
N GLU A 132 13.58 -1.50 8.44
CA GLU A 132 13.97 -1.05 9.78
C GLU A 132 13.62 0.42 9.97
N LYS A 133 12.90 0.73 11.05
CA LYS A 133 12.58 2.10 11.46
C LYS A 133 13.79 2.72 12.17
N ARG A 134 13.76 4.06 12.35
CA ARG A 134 14.81 4.81 13.04
C ARG A 134 15.06 4.37 14.50
N ASP A 135 14.07 3.80 15.15
CA ASP A 135 14.14 3.27 16.51
C ASP A 135 14.65 1.81 16.56
N GLY A 136 15.02 1.23 15.40
CA GLY A 136 15.47 -0.16 15.26
C GLY A 136 14.32 -1.18 15.24
N SER A 137 13.07 -0.76 15.36
CA SER A 137 11.94 -1.67 15.22
C SER A 137 11.65 -1.96 13.74
N LEU A 138 10.96 -3.09 13.46
CA LEU A 138 10.52 -3.38 12.10
C LEU A 138 9.20 -2.68 11.79
N GLY A 139 9.17 -2.01 10.65
CA GLY A 139 7.97 -1.56 9.99
C GLY A 139 7.67 -2.43 8.77
N PHE A 140 6.54 -2.21 8.15
CA PHE A 140 6.23 -2.77 6.83
C PHE A 140 5.41 -1.79 6.02
N ARG A 141 5.49 -1.93 4.69
CA ARG A 141 4.61 -1.29 3.72
C ARG A 141 4.11 -2.33 2.74
N PHE A 142 3.12 -1.95 1.95
CA PHE A 142 2.68 -2.75 0.81
C PHE A 142 3.15 -2.11 -0.49
N ASP A 143 3.82 -2.93 -1.31
CA ASP A 143 4.08 -2.61 -2.71
C ASP A 143 3.00 -3.30 -3.56
N LEU A 144 2.42 -2.58 -4.51
CA LEU A 144 1.48 -3.17 -5.44
C LEU A 144 2.22 -3.96 -6.51
N VAL A 145 1.91 -5.25 -6.62
CA VAL A 145 2.46 -6.11 -7.68
C VAL A 145 1.59 -6.04 -8.94
N HIS A 146 0.26 -6.18 -8.77
CA HIS A 146 -0.69 -6.14 -9.88
C HIS A 146 -2.02 -5.54 -9.48
N PHE A 147 -2.64 -4.80 -10.40
CA PHE A 147 -4.09 -4.60 -10.44
C PHE A 147 -4.75 -5.75 -11.18
N THR A 148 -5.90 -6.20 -10.69
CA THR A 148 -6.71 -7.25 -11.30
C THR A 148 -8.18 -6.86 -11.31
N ASP A 149 -8.99 -7.51 -12.12
CA ASP A 149 -10.45 -7.48 -11.91
C ASP A 149 -10.82 -8.26 -10.64
N THR A 150 -12.09 -8.26 -10.28
CA THR A 150 -12.58 -8.94 -9.06
C THR A 150 -12.46 -10.47 -9.14
N THR A 151 -12.17 -11.04 -10.30
CA THR A 151 -11.91 -12.47 -10.50
C THR A 151 -10.43 -12.83 -10.44
N GLY A 152 -9.54 -11.82 -10.32
CA GLY A 152 -8.10 -12.00 -10.24
C GLY A 152 -7.36 -11.92 -11.59
N ARG A 153 -8.03 -11.53 -12.70
CA ARG A 153 -7.37 -11.37 -14.00
C ARG A 153 -6.64 -10.04 -14.08
N VAL A 154 -5.37 -10.08 -14.46
CA VAL A 154 -4.60 -8.88 -14.80
C VAL A 154 -5.00 -8.34 -16.17
N ALA A 155 -4.60 -7.10 -16.49
CA ALA A 155 -4.95 -6.44 -17.74
C ALA A 155 -4.62 -7.25 -19.01
N SER A 156 -3.50 -7.96 -19.06
CA SER A 156 -3.13 -8.82 -20.18
C SER A 156 -4.02 -10.04 -20.32
N GLU A 157 -4.46 -10.65 -19.22
CA GLU A 157 -5.40 -11.77 -19.20
C GLU A 157 -6.79 -11.32 -19.63
N ILE A 158 -7.26 -10.15 -19.16
CA ILE A 158 -8.52 -9.53 -19.62
C ILE A 158 -8.48 -9.28 -21.12
N LYS A 159 -7.38 -8.68 -21.63
CA LYS A 159 -7.20 -8.40 -23.06
C LYS A 159 -7.21 -9.68 -23.90
N ALA A 160 -6.60 -10.74 -23.40
CA ALA A 160 -6.49 -12.03 -24.11
C ALA A 160 -7.68 -12.96 -23.84
N ASN A 161 -8.68 -12.53 -23.04
CA ASN A 161 -9.81 -13.33 -22.56
C ASN A 161 -9.38 -14.68 -21.97
N LYS A 162 -8.32 -14.63 -21.12
CA LYS A 162 -7.75 -15.80 -20.43
C LYS A 162 -8.24 -15.90 -19.00
N GLU A 163 -8.18 -17.11 -18.45
CA GLU A 163 -8.41 -17.36 -17.03
C GLU A 163 -7.33 -16.72 -16.16
N PRO A 164 -7.67 -16.34 -14.91
CA PRO A 164 -6.74 -15.72 -14.00
C PRO A 164 -5.68 -16.73 -13.52
N THR A 165 -4.40 -16.38 -13.65
CA THR A 165 -3.27 -17.25 -13.27
C THR A 165 -2.30 -16.57 -12.32
N ILE A 166 -2.10 -15.27 -12.48
CA ILE A 166 -1.04 -14.50 -11.80
C ILE A 166 -1.34 -14.33 -10.31
N PHE A 167 -2.60 -14.08 -9.93
CA PHE A 167 -2.99 -13.85 -8.52
C PHE A 167 -2.87 -15.08 -7.61
N LYS A 168 -2.75 -16.30 -8.19
CA LYS A 168 -2.74 -17.57 -7.44
C LYS A 168 -1.48 -17.77 -6.59
N LYS A 169 -0.41 -17.05 -6.87
CA LYS A 169 0.81 -17.08 -6.06
C LYS A 169 0.77 -15.94 -5.05
N LYS A 170 0.79 -16.30 -3.74
CA LYS A 170 1.07 -15.31 -2.69
C LYS A 170 2.48 -14.75 -2.91
N PRO A 171 2.65 -13.42 -3.01
CA PRO A 171 3.97 -12.82 -3.08
C PRO A 171 4.81 -13.19 -1.85
N GLU A 172 6.09 -13.44 -2.04
CA GLU A 172 7.02 -13.69 -0.94
C GLU A 172 7.30 -12.38 -0.19
N ASP A 173 7.31 -12.41 1.15
CA ASP A 173 7.64 -11.24 1.94
C ASP A 173 9.09 -10.80 1.68
N LEU A 174 9.30 -9.50 1.51
CA LEU A 174 10.59 -8.89 1.24
C LEU A 174 11.08 -8.07 2.44
N PHE A 175 12.36 -7.76 2.44
CA PHE A 175 13.00 -6.81 3.35
C PHE A 175 13.82 -5.82 2.53
N TYR A 176 13.62 -4.53 2.78
CA TYR A 176 14.44 -3.46 2.21
C TYR A 176 15.58 -3.12 3.17
N ASP A 177 16.81 -3.42 2.75
CA ASP A 177 18.03 -3.08 3.47
C ASP A 177 18.50 -1.68 3.04
N SER A 178 18.22 -0.68 3.88
CA SER A 178 18.57 0.71 3.62
C SER A 178 20.07 0.97 3.62
N ALA A 179 20.85 0.17 4.37
CA ALA A 179 22.30 0.32 4.44
C ALA A 179 22.98 -0.11 3.14
N ASN A 180 22.52 -1.22 2.55
CA ASN A 180 23.05 -1.75 1.30
C ASN A 180 22.24 -1.29 0.06
N LYS A 181 21.13 -0.60 0.25
CA LYS A 181 20.19 -0.16 -0.80
C LYS A 181 19.72 -1.32 -1.68
N GLU A 182 19.42 -2.45 -1.08
CA GLU A 182 18.97 -3.67 -1.75
C GLU A 182 17.65 -4.18 -1.15
N THR A 183 16.90 -4.93 -1.96
CA THR A 183 15.73 -5.67 -1.50
C THR A 183 16.03 -7.15 -1.56
N ILE A 184 15.89 -7.83 -0.43
CA ILE A 184 16.11 -9.27 -0.28
C ILE A 184 14.85 -9.95 0.23
N THR A 185 14.80 -11.29 0.21
CA THR A 185 13.69 -11.99 0.85
C THR A 185 13.74 -11.80 2.36
N PHE A 186 12.57 -11.75 3.02
CA PHE A 186 12.54 -11.62 4.48
C PHE A 186 13.22 -12.81 5.19
N LYS A 187 13.17 -14.00 4.60
CA LYS A 187 13.88 -15.18 5.06
C LYS A 187 15.41 -15.01 5.01
N GLU A 188 15.91 -14.36 3.98
CA GLU A 188 17.34 -14.08 3.86
C GLU A 188 17.78 -13.05 4.90
N TYR A 189 17.01 -12.00 5.13
CA TYR A 189 17.22 -11.05 6.21
C TYR A 189 17.30 -11.76 7.57
N GLN A 190 16.33 -12.62 7.90
CA GLN A 190 16.33 -13.38 9.14
C GLN A 190 17.61 -14.22 9.32
N LYS A 191 18.07 -14.91 8.27
CA LYS A 191 19.33 -15.67 8.30
C LYS A 191 20.54 -14.77 8.56
N ARG A 192 20.61 -13.58 7.95
CA ARG A 192 21.69 -12.61 8.21
C ARG A 192 21.69 -12.18 9.68
N VAL A 193 20.54 -11.84 10.25
CA VAL A 193 20.41 -11.44 11.65
C VAL A 193 20.84 -12.58 12.59
N GLU A 194 20.41 -13.82 12.35
CA GLU A 194 20.81 -15.00 13.13
C GLU A 194 22.33 -15.24 13.11
N GLN A 195 22.98 -15.00 11.97
CA GLN A 195 24.44 -15.12 11.84
C GLN A 195 25.20 -14.05 12.64
N TYR A 196 24.66 -12.82 12.74
CA TYR A 196 25.28 -11.73 13.47
C TYR A 196 24.98 -11.77 14.98
N ASN A 197 23.90 -12.41 15.42
CA ASN A 197 23.52 -12.50 16.83
C ASN A 197 23.00 -13.92 17.20
N PRO A 198 23.86 -14.94 17.24
CA PRO A 198 23.44 -16.32 17.45
C PRO A 198 22.84 -16.61 18.83
N GLN A 199 22.87 -15.66 19.78
CA GLN A 199 22.36 -15.83 21.15
C GLN A 199 21.12 -15.01 21.51
N GLY A 200 20.52 -14.21 20.60
CA GLY A 200 19.60 -13.17 21.03
C GLY A 200 18.35 -12.90 20.20
N TYR A 201 18.00 -13.73 19.22
CA TYR A 201 16.78 -13.49 18.44
C TYR A 201 15.54 -13.87 19.24
N ASN A 202 15.00 -12.89 19.96
CA ASN A 202 13.74 -13.05 20.70
C ASN A 202 12.57 -12.76 19.72
N GLN A 203 11.92 -13.80 19.19
CA GLN A 203 10.75 -13.70 18.29
C GLN A 203 9.58 -12.89 18.88
N ASN A 204 9.62 -12.58 20.18
CA ASN A 204 8.54 -11.87 20.88
C ASN A 204 8.46 -10.36 20.60
N THR A 205 9.40 -9.77 19.85
CA THR A 205 9.32 -8.36 19.46
C THR A 205 8.36 -8.13 18.28
N PHE A 206 7.88 -9.19 17.63
CA PHE A 206 7.03 -9.08 16.44
C PHE A 206 5.53 -8.93 16.72
N THR A 207 5.07 -9.13 17.97
CA THR A 207 3.63 -9.28 18.27
C THR A 207 3.02 -8.18 19.15
N GLN A 208 3.77 -7.17 19.58
CA GLN A 208 3.21 -6.18 20.51
C GLN A 208 3.59 -4.76 20.13
N ASN A 209 2.93 -4.15 19.16
CA ASN A 209 2.67 -2.69 19.14
C ASN A 209 1.67 -2.29 18.02
N ASN A 210 0.58 -3.04 17.86
CA ASN A 210 -0.46 -2.70 16.88
C ASN A 210 -1.69 -2.02 17.52
N SER A 211 -1.47 -1.05 18.41
CA SER A 211 -2.57 -0.22 18.93
C SER A 211 -2.23 1.26 18.88
N GLN A 212 -1.70 1.74 17.75
CA GLN A 212 -1.69 3.17 17.45
C GLN A 212 -2.71 3.49 16.35
N PRO A 213 -3.43 4.63 16.45
CA PRO A 213 -4.40 5.01 15.44
C PRO A 213 -3.71 5.17 14.08
N LEU A 214 -4.39 4.69 13.04
CA LEU A 214 -4.04 4.77 11.64
C LEU A 214 -3.73 6.22 11.18
N GLY A 215 -2.54 6.70 11.52
CA GLY A 215 -1.90 7.73 10.74
C GLY A 215 -1.15 7.02 9.60
N ASN A 216 -1.26 7.53 8.38
CA ASN A 216 -0.48 7.05 7.25
C ASN A 216 0.99 6.90 7.66
N GLN A 217 1.43 5.65 7.89
CA GLN A 217 2.85 5.38 8.09
C GLN A 217 3.54 5.40 6.72
N SER A 218 3.70 6.58 6.19
CA SER A 218 4.78 6.86 5.27
C SER A 218 5.88 7.52 6.08
N GLU A 219 6.60 6.77 6.89
CA GLU A 219 7.97 7.17 7.19
C GLU A 219 8.69 7.11 5.85
N GLU A 220 8.90 8.28 5.29
CA GLU A 220 9.69 8.51 4.10
C GLU A 220 11.16 8.23 4.43
N ASP A 221 11.52 6.96 4.48
CA ASP A 221 12.90 6.58 4.26
C ASP A 221 13.18 6.77 2.78
N GLU A 222 14.23 7.52 2.50
CA GLU A 222 14.74 7.78 1.15
C GLU A 222 14.79 6.47 0.35
N LEU A 223 13.78 6.24 -0.48
CA LEU A 223 13.90 5.22 -1.51
C LEU A 223 14.84 5.77 -2.57
N PRO A 224 15.93 5.08 -2.87
CA PRO A 224 16.82 5.49 -3.94
C PRO A 224 16.16 5.12 -5.27
N PHE A 225 15.65 6.14 -5.96
CA PHE A 225 15.39 6.10 -7.40
C PHE A 225 16.12 7.24 -8.06
#